data_ba77739737ec8d8d950f576bd37d1970
#
_entry.id   ba77739737ec8d8d950f576bd37d1970
#
_cell.length_a   1.000
_cell.length_b   1.000
_cell.length_c   1.000
_cell.angle_alpha   90.00
_cell.angle_beta   90.00
_cell.angle_gamma   90.00
#
_symmetry.space_group_name_H-M   'P 1'
#
loop_
_entity.id
_entity.type
_entity.pdbx_description
1 polymer ?
#
loop_
_entity_poly.entity_id
_entity_poly.type
_entity_poly.pdbx_seq_one_letter_code
_entity_poly.pdbx_strand_id
1 'polypeptide(L)'
;MKIVYIASGAAGMYCGMCLHDNTLAAAMIAAGEDVLLVPTYTPLRTDEANVSKVPPMMYGGINVYLQQISPIFNYTPRFLAKLLDSETLLNLVSKFASSVQAEKLGPLTVSMIAGRDGRQAKELHKLIDWLKTEKPDVVHLSNSMLVGMAGPIRDACRVPVVCSLSGEDIFLE
;
A
#
# COMPACT_ATOMS: atom_id res chain seq x y z
N MET A 1 19.13 -8.32 7.84
CA MET A 1 18.74 -7.81 6.49
C MET A 1 17.64 -6.78 6.66
N LYS A 2 17.66 -5.67 5.90
CA LYS A 2 16.58 -4.67 5.97
C LYS A 2 15.50 -4.99 4.94
N ILE A 3 14.32 -5.32 5.43
CA ILE A 3 13.17 -5.73 4.63
C ILE A 3 12.10 -4.62 4.69
N VAL A 4 11.71 -4.06 3.55
CA VAL A 4 10.51 -3.23 3.48
C VAL A 4 9.36 -4.10 3.00
N TYR A 5 8.42 -4.37 3.89
CA TYR A 5 7.24 -5.19 3.63
C TYR A 5 6.04 -4.29 3.37
N ILE A 6 5.61 -4.24 2.11
CA ILE A 6 4.53 -3.38 1.62
C ILE A 6 3.21 -4.15 1.66
N ALA A 7 2.28 -3.67 2.48
CA ALA A 7 0.94 -4.23 2.63
C ALA A 7 -0.13 -3.28 2.09
N SER A 8 -1.21 -3.79 1.55
CA SER A 8 -2.29 -2.96 0.98
C SER A 8 -3.12 -2.24 2.04
N GLY A 9 -3.35 -2.88 3.19
CA GLY A 9 -4.34 -2.47 4.17
C GLY A 9 -5.76 -2.84 3.74
N ALA A 10 -6.76 -2.67 4.62
CA ALA A 10 -8.13 -3.10 4.40
C ALA A 10 -9.18 -2.04 4.79
N ALA A 11 -8.94 -0.77 4.45
CA ALA A 11 -9.88 0.34 4.67
C ALA A 11 -10.45 0.42 6.12
N GLY A 12 -9.62 0.07 7.12
CA GLY A 12 -10.01 0.09 8.52
C GLY A 12 -10.86 -1.11 8.97
N MET A 13 -11.07 -2.10 8.10
CA MET A 13 -11.70 -3.36 8.44
C MET A 13 -10.69 -4.36 8.99
N TYR A 14 -11.16 -5.33 9.78
CA TYR A 14 -10.38 -6.53 10.09
C TYR A 14 -10.31 -7.40 8.83
N CYS A 15 -9.12 -7.83 8.47
CA CYS A 15 -8.86 -8.57 7.25
C CYS A 15 -7.81 -9.65 7.53
N GLY A 16 -8.05 -10.85 7.03
CA GLY A 16 -7.12 -11.97 7.18
C GLY A 16 -5.72 -11.66 6.64
N MET A 17 -5.61 -10.93 5.52
CA MET A 17 -4.31 -10.49 4.99
C MET A 17 -3.61 -9.50 5.91
N CYS A 18 -4.32 -8.55 6.51
CA CYS A 18 -3.71 -7.61 7.46
C CYS A 18 -3.16 -8.34 8.69
N LEU A 19 -3.89 -9.35 9.19
CA LEU A 19 -3.44 -10.19 10.28
C LEU A 19 -2.20 -11.00 9.87
N HIS A 20 -2.27 -11.68 8.71
CA HIS A 20 -1.14 -12.45 8.15
C HIS A 20 0.11 -11.57 7.99
N ASP A 21 -0.01 -10.40 7.37
CA ASP A 21 1.11 -9.49 7.11
C ASP A 21 1.74 -9.00 8.42
N ASN A 22 0.91 -8.67 9.41
CA ASN A 22 1.38 -8.25 10.73
C ASN A 22 2.09 -9.38 11.47
N THR A 23 1.51 -10.58 11.48
CA THR A 23 2.08 -11.76 12.15
C THR A 23 3.40 -12.18 11.49
N LEU A 24 3.47 -12.18 10.15
CA LEU A 24 4.70 -12.49 9.42
C LEU A 24 5.79 -11.46 9.70
N ALA A 25 5.47 -10.16 9.68
CA ALA A 25 6.42 -9.12 10.00
C ALA A 25 6.92 -9.24 11.44
N ALA A 26 6.02 -9.51 12.39
CA ALA A 26 6.38 -9.75 13.79
C ALA A 26 7.32 -10.95 13.96
N ALA A 27 7.06 -12.05 13.25
CA ALA A 27 7.90 -13.25 13.28
C ALA A 27 9.29 -12.98 12.69
N MET A 28 9.39 -12.25 11.59
CA MET A 28 10.67 -11.85 11.00
C MET A 28 11.47 -10.92 11.94
N ILE A 29 10.81 -9.97 12.60
CA ILE A 29 11.44 -9.11 13.61
C ILE A 29 11.95 -9.95 14.78
N ALA A 30 11.17 -10.91 15.27
CA ALA A 30 11.57 -11.82 16.33
C ALA A 30 12.76 -12.72 15.94
N ALA A 31 12.88 -13.03 14.64
CA ALA A 31 14.02 -13.75 14.08
C ALA A 31 15.29 -12.87 13.91
N GLY A 32 15.23 -11.58 14.26
CA GLY A 32 16.38 -10.66 14.22
C GLY A 32 16.52 -9.88 12.92
N GLU A 33 15.52 -9.90 12.04
CA GLU A 33 15.54 -9.10 10.83
C GLU A 33 15.05 -7.66 11.08
N ASP A 34 15.60 -6.71 10.32
CA ASP A 34 15.15 -5.31 10.34
C ASP A 34 13.98 -5.15 9.36
N VAL A 35 12.76 -5.26 9.89
CA VAL A 35 11.54 -5.24 9.07
C VAL A 35 10.75 -3.96 9.29
N LEU A 36 10.45 -3.28 8.19
CA LEU A 36 9.52 -2.15 8.13
C LEU A 36 8.23 -2.61 7.45
N LEU A 37 7.18 -2.87 8.23
CA LEU A 37 5.84 -3.14 7.69
C LEU A 37 5.16 -1.81 7.34
N VAL A 38 4.87 -1.62 6.05
CA VAL A 38 4.40 -0.35 5.48
C VAL A 38 3.03 -0.54 4.84
N PRO A 39 1.95 -0.09 5.47
CA PRO A 39 0.65 -0.05 4.82
C PRO A 39 0.64 1.03 3.73
N THR A 40 0.06 0.71 2.57
CA THR A 40 0.04 1.62 1.41
C THR A 40 -1.24 2.44 1.30
N TYR A 41 -2.40 1.82 1.32
CA TYR A 41 -3.67 2.51 1.06
C TYR A 41 -4.38 2.95 2.33
N THR A 42 -4.33 2.12 3.36
CA THR A 42 -4.98 2.37 4.65
C THR A 42 -4.18 1.74 5.78
N PRO A 43 -4.31 2.25 7.02
CA PRO A 43 -3.69 1.62 8.16
C PRO A 43 -4.10 0.14 8.29
N LEU A 44 -3.17 -0.69 8.74
CA LEU A 44 -3.47 -2.06 9.09
C LEU A 44 -4.32 -2.09 10.36
N ARG A 45 -5.39 -2.87 10.34
CA ARG A 45 -6.20 -3.16 11.51
C ARG A 45 -6.11 -4.65 11.82
N THR A 46 -5.61 -4.95 12.99
CA THR A 46 -5.43 -6.31 13.51
C THR A 46 -5.88 -6.34 14.96
N ASP A 47 -6.26 -7.48 15.47
CA ASP A 47 -6.55 -7.77 16.86
C ASP A 47 -5.29 -8.10 17.68
N GLU A 48 -4.14 -8.20 17.02
CA GLU A 48 -2.83 -8.36 17.63
C GLU A 48 -2.10 -7.01 17.75
N ALA A 49 -0.97 -7.01 18.45
CA ALA A 49 -0.09 -5.85 18.52
C ALA A 49 0.42 -5.48 17.11
N ASN A 50 0.06 -4.30 16.64
CA ASN A 50 0.46 -3.81 15.33
C ASN A 50 1.95 -3.45 15.32
N VAL A 51 2.74 -4.13 14.48
CA VAL A 51 4.18 -3.90 14.34
C VAL A 51 4.54 -2.87 13.26
N SER A 52 3.56 -2.32 12.55
CA SER A 52 3.81 -1.23 11.61
C SER A 52 4.17 0.04 12.36
N LYS A 53 5.47 0.33 12.48
CA LYS A 53 6.02 1.50 13.18
C LYS A 53 6.14 2.73 12.28
N VAL A 54 6.01 2.54 10.98
CA VAL A 54 6.08 3.62 10.00
C VAL A 54 4.70 4.27 9.96
N PRO A 55 4.62 5.62 10.07
CA PRO A 55 3.38 6.29 9.75
C PRO A 55 2.91 5.77 8.40
N PRO A 56 1.62 5.48 8.20
CA PRO A 56 1.17 4.95 6.93
C PRO A 56 1.73 5.85 5.83
N MET A 57 2.67 5.32 5.05
CA MET A 57 3.05 5.96 3.80
C MET A 57 1.87 5.70 2.87
N MET A 58 0.78 6.37 3.24
CA MET A 58 -0.44 6.22 2.50
C MET A 58 -0.17 6.69 1.10
N TYR A 59 -0.36 5.80 0.20
CA TYR A 59 -0.57 6.07 -1.21
C TYR A 59 -1.80 6.98 -1.37
N GLY A 60 -1.89 8.05 -0.55
CA GLY A 60 -3.04 8.94 -0.55
C GLY A 60 -4.32 8.16 -0.78
N GLY A 61 -4.72 7.26 0.13
CA GLY A 61 -5.87 6.37 -0.11
C GLY A 61 -7.09 7.16 -0.57
N ILE A 62 -7.31 8.37 -0.01
CA ILE A 62 -8.31 9.33 -0.48
C ILE A 62 -7.88 9.94 -1.82
N ASN A 63 -6.62 10.33 -1.97
CA ASN A 63 -6.14 10.98 -3.17
C ASN A 63 -6.17 10.01 -4.38
N VAL A 64 -5.81 8.75 -4.18
CA VAL A 64 -5.95 7.69 -5.18
C VAL A 64 -7.41 7.49 -5.58
N TYR A 65 -8.31 7.45 -4.61
CA TYR A 65 -9.75 7.35 -4.88
C TYR A 65 -10.28 8.56 -5.66
N LEU A 66 -9.90 9.77 -5.25
CA LEU A 66 -10.27 11.00 -5.95
C LEU A 66 -9.70 11.06 -7.37
N GLN A 67 -8.47 10.61 -7.58
CA GLN A 67 -7.84 10.50 -8.91
C GLN A 67 -8.58 9.51 -9.82
N GLN A 68 -9.22 8.47 -9.26
CA GLN A 68 -10.07 7.58 -10.03
C GLN A 68 -11.38 8.24 -10.45
N ILE A 69 -11.95 9.11 -9.63
CA ILE A 69 -13.21 9.81 -9.92
C ILE A 69 -12.99 10.92 -10.95
N SER A 70 -11.90 11.68 -10.84
CA SER A 70 -11.64 12.82 -11.73
C SER A 70 -10.16 13.07 -11.97
N PRO A 71 -9.73 13.22 -13.25
CA PRO A 71 -8.35 13.53 -13.62
C PRO A 71 -7.82 14.85 -13.04
N ILE A 72 -8.70 15.75 -12.60
CA ILE A 72 -8.34 17.05 -12.02
C ILE A 72 -7.48 16.86 -10.76
N PHE A 73 -7.70 15.77 -10.00
CA PHE A 73 -6.93 15.46 -8.80
C PHE A 73 -5.49 14.96 -9.07
N ASN A 74 -5.15 14.65 -10.32
CA ASN A 74 -3.78 14.37 -10.73
C ASN A 74 -2.87 15.61 -10.59
N TYR A 75 -3.46 16.80 -10.63
CA TYR A 75 -2.77 18.09 -10.51
C TYR A 75 -2.83 18.69 -9.11
N THR A 76 -3.31 17.93 -8.12
CA THR A 76 -3.41 18.41 -6.73
C THR A 76 -2.02 18.85 -6.20
N PRO A 77 -1.87 20.10 -5.72
CA PRO A 77 -0.62 20.59 -5.16
C PRO A 77 -0.20 19.76 -3.94
N ARG A 78 1.13 19.61 -3.73
CA ARG A 78 1.70 18.77 -2.66
C ARG A 78 1.18 19.11 -1.25
N PHE A 79 0.83 20.38 -0.99
CA PHE A 79 0.31 20.81 0.33
C PHE A 79 -1.12 20.32 0.56
N LEU A 80 -1.97 20.30 -0.48
CA LEU A 80 -3.32 19.75 -0.40
C LEU A 80 -3.29 18.21 -0.28
N ALA A 81 -2.37 17.55 -0.97
CA ALA A 81 -2.17 16.11 -0.84
C ALA A 81 -1.84 15.73 0.61
N LYS A 82 -0.95 16.48 1.30
CA LYS A 82 -0.64 16.29 2.72
C LYS A 82 -1.86 16.44 3.65
N LEU A 83 -2.78 17.35 3.32
CA LEU A 83 -4.00 17.54 4.10
C LEU A 83 -4.96 16.34 3.90
N LEU A 84 -5.04 15.82 2.67
CA LEU A 84 -5.86 14.65 2.33
C LEU A 84 -5.28 13.34 2.89
N ASP A 85 -3.98 13.31 3.18
CA ASP A 85 -3.27 12.17 3.78
C ASP A 85 -3.32 12.20 5.33
N SER A 86 -4.09 13.13 5.95
CA SER A 86 -4.20 13.18 7.41
C SER A 86 -4.97 11.98 7.97
N GLU A 87 -4.45 11.36 9.03
CA GLU A 87 -5.08 10.20 9.70
C GLU A 87 -6.52 10.47 10.11
N THR A 88 -6.82 11.69 10.54
CA THR A 88 -8.17 12.09 10.95
C THR A 88 -9.16 12.06 9.79
N LEU A 89 -8.72 12.54 8.62
CA LEU A 89 -9.56 12.57 7.43
C LEU A 89 -9.76 11.15 6.88
N LEU A 90 -8.71 10.33 6.92
CA LEU A 90 -8.76 8.93 6.51
C LEU A 90 -9.69 8.10 7.40
N ASN A 91 -9.62 8.30 8.72
CA ASN A 91 -10.53 7.65 9.66
C ASN A 91 -11.99 8.10 9.47
N LEU A 92 -12.20 9.34 9.04
CA LEU A 92 -13.54 9.83 8.72
C LEU A 92 -14.06 9.21 7.42
N VAL A 93 -13.24 9.18 6.38
CA VAL A 93 -13.60 8.63 5.06
C VAL A 93 -13.72 7.11 5.11
N SER A 94 -12.90 6.40 5.89
CA SER A 94 -12.99 4.94 6.05
C SER A 94 -14.34 4.51 6.64
N LYS A 95 -14.96 5.33 7.50
CA LYS A 95 -16.33 5.09 8.01
C LYS A 95 -17.40 5.17 6.92
N PHE A 96 -17.15 5.95 5.86
CA PHE A 96 -18.04 6.06 4.71
C PHE A 96 -17.66 5.08 3.58
N ALA A 97 -16.42 4.60 3.55
CA ALA A 97 -15.92 3.69 2.52
C ALA A 97 -16.47 2.24 2.65
N SER A 98 -17.08 1.90 3.79
CA SER A 98 -17.72 0.59 4.01
C SER A 98 -18.88 0.27 3.04
N SER A 99 -19.30 1.24 2.21
CA SER A 99 -20.33 1.09 1.19
C SER A 99 -19.79 1.11 -0.24
N VAL A 100 -18.47 0.99 -0.45
CA VAL A 100 -17.91 0.97 -1.80
C VAL A 100 -18.28 -0.34 -2.48
N GLN A 101 -19.05 -0.26 -3.56
CA GLN A 101 -19.46 -1.40 -4.36
C GLN A 101 -18.23 -2.00 -5.07
N ALA A 102 -18.04 -3.31 -4.98
CA ALA A 102 -16.91 -4.03 -5.59
C ALA A 102 -16.77 -3.75 -7.10
N GLU A 103 -17.89 -3.58 -7.80
CA GLU A 103 -17.95 -3.25 -9.23
C GLU A 103 -17.22 -1.94 -9.59
N LYS A 104 -17.16 -0.98 -8.66
CA LYS A 104 -16.47 0.30 -8.85
C LYS A 104 -14.96 0.23 -8.62
N LEU A 105 -14.47 -0.88 -8.06
CA LEU A 105 -13.05 -1.10 -7.77
C LEU A 105 -12.26 -1.65 -8.96
N GLY A 106 -12.92 -2.22 -9.97
CA GLY A 106 -12.26 -2.77 -11.16
C GLY A 106 -11.26 -1.81 -11.82
N PRO A 107 -11.65 -0.56 -12.16
CA PRO A 107 -10.72 0.41 -12.74
C PRO A 107 -9.54 0.76 -11.83
N LEU A 108 -9.73 0.72 -10.50
CA LEU A 108 -8.67 0.92 -9.52
C LEU A 108 -7.68 -0.24 -9.55
N THR A 109 -8.18 -1.47 -9.55
CA THR A 109 -7.36 -2.69 -9.62
C THR A 109 -6.51 -2.71 -10.90
N VAL A 110 -7.11 -2.43 -12.05
CA VAL A 110 -6.38 -2.32 -13.32
C VAL A 110 -5.29 -1.25 -13.25
N SER A 111 -5.59 -0.09 -12.66
CA SER A 111 -4.63 0.98 -12.47
C SER A 111 -3.48 0.60 -11.52
N MET A 112 -3.76 -0.19 -10.48
CA MET A 112 -2.74 -0.72 -9.56
C MET A 112 -1.77 -1.66 -10.28
N ILE A 113 -2.31 -2.61 -11.04
CA ILE A 113 -1.54 -3.59 -11.82
C ILE A 113 -0.73 -2.90 -12.92
N ALA A 114 -1.26 -1.84 -13.54
CA ALA A 114 -0.55 -1.05 -14.55
C ALA A 114 0.66 -0.27 -13.98
N GLY A 115 0.76 -0.11 -12.67
CA GLY A 115 1.92 0.47 -12.00
C GLY A 115 2.31 1.86 -12.53
N ARG A 116 3.42 1.94 -13.27
CA ARG A 116 3.93 3.20 -13.84
C ARG A 116 2.95 3.86 -14.82
N ASP A 117 2.19 3.07 -15.54
CA ASP A 117 1.23 3.53 -16.55
C ASP A 117 -0.18 3.72 -15.96
N GLY A 118 -0.35 3.38 -14.69
CA GLY A 118 -1.58 3.57 -13.94
C GLY A 118 -1.76 5.02 -13.46
N ARG A 119 -3.00 5.35 -13.06
CA ARG A 119 -3.33 6.67 -12.51
C ARG A 119 -2.64 6.98 -11.18
N GLN A 120 -2.03 5.98 -10.55
CA GLN A 120 -1.32 6.08 -9.28
C GLN A 120 0.19 6.32 -9.45
N ALA A 121 0.67 6.58 -10.66
CA ALA A 121 2.10 6.76 -10.95
C ALA A 121 2.77 7.81 -10.05
N LYS A 122 2.07 8.90 -9.73
CA LYS A 122 2.57 9.96 -8.83
C LYS A 122 2.85 9.43 -7.42
N GLU A 123 1.94 8.60 -6.89
CA GLU A 123 2.08 8.04 -5.56
C GLU A 123 3.19 6.95 -5.56
N LEU A 124 3.28 6.18 -6.62
CA LEU A 124 4.37 5.22 -6.82
C LEU A 124 5.75 5.91 -6.82
N HIS A 125 5.89 7.09 -7.44
CA HIS A 125 7.12 7.85 -7.38
C HIS A 125 7.47 8.29 -5.94
N LYS A 126 6.51 8.73 -5.15
CA LYS A 126 6.73 9.08 -3.73
C LYS A 126 7.24 7.88 -2.93
N LEU A 127 6.64 6.70 -3.14
CA LEU A 127 7.10 5.48 -2.49
C LEU A 127 8.54 5.14 -2.89
N ILE A 128 8.86 5.22 -4.18
CA ILE A 128 10.20 4.95 -4.69
C ILE A 128 11.22 5.93 -4.09
N ASP A 129 10.90 7.22 -4.00
CA ASP A 129 11.79 8.21 -3.41
C ASP A 129 12.03 7.93 -1.92
N TRP A 130 11.00 7.51 -1.20
CA TRP A 130 11.15 7.08 0.18
C TRP A 130 11.98 5.79 0.31
N LEU A 131 11.72 4.77 -0.53
CA LEU A 131 12.51 3.52 -0.55
C LEU A 131 13.99 3.78 -0.79
N LYS A 132 14.35 4.73 -1.66
CA LYS A 132 15.74 5.15 -1.88
C LYS A 132 16.39 5.73 -0.62
N THR A 133 15.60 6.39 0.22
CA THR A 133 16.07 6.92 1.52
C THR A 133 16.26 5.80 2.53
N GLU A 134 15.33 4.85 2.57
CA GLU A 134 15.37 3.71 3.48
C GLU A 134 16.46 2.69 3.14
N LYS A 135 16.82 2.58 1.86
CA LYS A 135 17.85 1.65 1.35
C LYS A 135 17.62 0.20 1.82
N PRO A 136 16.46 -0.40 1.50
CA PRO A 136 16.22 -1.79 1.87
C PRO A 136 17.14 -2.75 1.12
N ASP A 137 17.40 -3.92 1.70
CA ASP A 137 18.06 -5.03 1.00
C ASP A 137 17.08 -5.79 0.11
N VAL A 138 15.80 -5.81 0.48
CA VAL A 138 14.72 -6.44 -0.27
C VAL A 138 13.39 -5.71 -0.03
N VAL A 139 12.55 -5.65 -1.05
CA VAL A 139 11.16 -5.19 -0.92
C VAL A 139 10.23 -6.38 -1.08
N HIS A 140 9.32 -6.57 -0.15
CA HIS A 140 8.31 -7.63 -0.16
C HIS A 140 6.92 -7.02 -0.37
N LEU A 141 6.21 -7.46 -1.40
CA LEU A 141 4.83 -7.11 -1.69
C LEU A 141 3.88 -8.17 -1.11
N SER A 142 2.89 -7.76 -0.36
CA SER A 142 2.02 -8.69 0.38
C SER A 142 1.10 -9.55 -0.51
N ASN A 143 0.77 -9.07 -1.70
CA ASN A 143 -0.08 -9.80 -2.65
C ASN A 143 0.16 -9.36 -4.10
N SER A 144 -0.42 -10.12 -5.06
CA SER A 144 -0.24 -9.89 -6.49
C SER A 144 -0.88 -8.61 -7.01
N MET A 145 -1.86 -8.03 -6.32
CA MET A 145 -2.46 -6.74 -6.72
C MET A 145 -1.45 -5.58 -6.66
N LEU A 146 -0.38 -5.74 -5.87
CA LEU A 146 0.71 -4.77 -5.77
C LEU A 146 1.81 -4.98 -6.83
N VAL A 147 1.69 -6.02 -7.68
CA VAL A 147 2.75 -6.42 -8.62
C VAL A 147 3.15 -5.32 -9.61
N GLY A 148 2.23 -4.39 -9.94
CA GLY A 148 2.53 -3.23 -10.78
C GLY A 148 3.63 -2.31 -10.24
N MET A 149 3.93 -2.40 -8.93
CA MET A 149 5.02 -1.66 -8.29
C MET A 149 6.38 -2.35 -8.47
N ALA A 150 6.40 -3.67 -8.70
CA ALA A 150 7.62 -4.48 -8.65
C ALA A 150 8.70 -4.01 -9.64
N GLY A 151 8.33 -3.85 -10.92
CA GLY A 151 9.25 -3.37 -11.95
C GLY A 151 9.83 -1.98 -11.62
N PRO A 152 8.98 -0.96 -11.42
CA PRO A 152 9.43 0.38 -11.05
C PRO A 152 10.34 0.43 -9.82
N ILE A 153 10.02 -0.32 -8.76
CA ILE A 153 10.84 -0.38 -7.53
C ILE A 153 12.19 -1.03 -7.83
N ARG A 154 12.20 -2.20 -8.48
CA ARG A 154 13.44 -2.91 -8.85
C ARG A 154 14.35 -2.02 -9.66
N ASP A 155 13.82 -1.35 -10.68
CA ASP A 155 14.60 -0.54 -11.62
C ASP A 155 15.18 0.71 -10.95
N ALA A 156 14.41 1.34 -10.05
CA ALA A 156 14.80 2.58 -9.39
C ALA A 156 15.69 2.39 -8.16
N CYS A 157 15.42 1.35 -7.36
CA CYS A 157 16.13 1.10 -6.11
C CYS A 157 17.26 0.08 -6.25
N ARG A 158 17.30 -0.70 -7.35
CA ARG A 158 18.29 -1.75 -7.60
C ARG A 158 18.29 -2.85 -6.53
N VAL A 159 17.14 -3.20 -6.01
CA VAL A 159 16.93 -4.23 -4.98
C VAL A 159 16.01 -5.33 -5.50
N PRO A 160 16.16 -6.58 -5.03
CA PRO A 160 15.21 -7.63 -5.31
C PRO A 160 13.82 -7.26 -4.78
N VAL A 161 12.79 -7.61 -5.54
CA VAL A 161 11.39 -7.47 -5.14
C VAL A 161 10.78 -8.86 -5.17
N VAL A 162 10.20 -9.27 -4.04
CA VAL A 162 9.45 -10.52 -3.89
C VAL A 162 7.97 -10.20 -3.69
N CYS A 163 7.12 -11.11 -4.06
CA CYS A 163 5.68 -10.95 -3.93
C CYS A 163 5.08 -12.25 -3.38
N SER A 164 4.28 -12.13 -2.31
CA SER A 164 3.46 -13.23 -1.83
C SER A 164 2.26 -13.42 -2.74
N LEU A 165 1.86 -14.68 -2.94
CA LEU A 165 0.61 -15.04 -3.57
C LEU A 165 -0.33 -15.55 -2.49
N SER A 166 -1.51 -15.00 -2.42
CA SER A 166 -2.55 -15.37 -1.44
C SER A 166 -3.76 -16.00 -2.12
N GLY A 167 -4.69 -16.52 -1.33
CA GLY A 167 -5.87 -17.21 -1.85
C GLY A 167 -6.73 -16.34 -2.76
N GLU A 168 -6.83 -15.07 -2.47
CA GLU A 168 -7.57 -14.10 -3.31
C GLU A 168 -6.96 -13.88 -4.69
N ASP A 169 -5.70 -14.20 -4.89
CA ASP A 169 -5.02 -14.11 -6.19
C ASP A 169 -5.43 -15.25 -7.14
N ILE A 170 -6.03 -16.32 -6.61
CA ILE A 170 -6.36 -17.56 -7.33
C ILE A 170 -7.86 -17.61 -7.68
N PHE A 171 -8.71 -17.00 -6.85
CA PHE A 171 -10.16 -17.04 -6.99
C PHE A 171 -10.68 -15.77 -7.66
N LEU A 172 -10.27 -15.53 -8.91
CA LEU A 172 -10.85 -14.54 -9.80
C LEU A 172 -11.93 -15.23 -10.63
N GLU A 173 -13.15 -15.37 -10.09
CA GLU A 173 -14.35 -15.67 -10.87
C GLU A 173 -15.11 -14.38 -11.20
#